data_10cd518116704213a327a43959dc53c2
#
_entry.id   10cd518116704213a327a43959dc53c2
#
_cell.length_a   1.000
_cell.length_b   1.000
_cell.length_c   1.000
_cell.angle_alpha   90.00
_cell.angle_beta   90.00
_cell.angle_gamma   90.00
#
_symmetry.space_group_name_H-M   'P 1'
#
loop_
_entity.id
_entity.type
_entity.pdbx_description
1 polymer ?
#
loop_
_entity_poly.entity_id
_entity_poly.type
_entity_poly.pdbx_seq_one_letter_code
_entity_poly.pdbx_strand_id
1 'polypeptide(L)'
;GKKYLLPVHQGRAAENVIARTFIKPGNVIPMNYHFTTTLAHIQECGGKVVELLYDHALELKSDHPFKGNMNIEKLEQTIQEVGVENIPFIRMEASTNLIGGQPFSLSNLMDVRRIADKYNIMLVLDASLLGENAYLIQQREDKWKENSMGEILKMMTGLADLVYFSARKLSSSRGGGICTNQRALYAKMEAMIPLYEGFLTYGGISVREIESMAVGLYETLDETVISQ
;
A
#
# COMPACT_ATOMS: atom_id res chain seq x y z
N GLY A 1 -6.04 10.22 9.50
CA GLY A 1 -6.05 10.38 8.05
C GLY A 1 -4.81 11.09 7.53
N LYS A 2 -4.63 11.07 6.23
CA LYS A 2 -3.55 11.79 5.56
C LYS A 2 -4.02 13.20 5.17
N LYS A 3 -3.09 14.17 5.16
CA LYS A 3 -3.40 15.59 4.92
C LYS A 3 -3.62 15.90 3.44
N TYR A 4 -2.88 15.25 2.55
CA TYR A 4 -2.92 15.49 1.11
C TYR A 4 -3.46 14.27 0.39
N LEU A 5 -4.34 14.48 -0.59
CA LEU A 5 -4.92 13.48 -1.48
C LEU A 5 -4.75 13.93 -2.92
N LEU A 6 -4.29 13.04 -3.77
CA LEU A 6 -4.37 13.12 -5.23
C LEU A 6 -5.39 12.08 -5.69
N PRO A 7 -6.55 12.49 -6.19
CA PRO A 7 -7.52 11.55 -6.77
C PRO A 7 -7.00 11.01 -8.11
N VAL A 8 -7.31 9.74 -8.38
CA VAL A 8 -7.00 9.05 -9.64
C VAL A 8 -8.16 8.17 -10.03
N HIS A 9 -8.27 7.80 -11.33
CA HIS A 9 -9.44 7.06 -11.80
C HIS A 9 -9.48 5.60 -11.35
N GLN A 10 -8.38 5.04 -10.84
CA GLN A 10 -8.31 3.70 -10.22
C GLN A 10 -6.92 3.43 -9.59
N GLY A 11 -6.79 2.30 -8.84
CA GLY A 11 -5.54 1.96 -8.15
C GLY A 11 -4.32 1.84 -9.06
N ARG A 12 -4.45 1.20 -10.26
CA ARG A 12 -3.32 1.11 -11.21
C ARG A 12 -2.85 2.46 -11.74
N ALA A 13 -3.69 3.46 -11.74
CA ALA A 13 -3.31 4.82 -12.08
C ALA A 13 -2.42 5.44 -10.97
N ALA A 14 -2.74 5.17 -9.70
CA ALA A 14 -1.87 5.53 -8.59
C ALA A 14 -0.49 4.87 -8.72
N GLU A 15 -0.45 3.58 -9.04
CA GLU A 15 0.81 2.85 -9.29
C GLU A 15 1.64 3.49 -10.41
N ASN A 16 1.01 3.87 -11.52
CA ASN A 16 1.68 4.56 -12.63
C ASN A 16 2.30 5.89 -12.19
N VAL A 17 1.52 6.72 -11.47
CA VAL A 17 2.00 8.03 -10.97
C VAL A 17 3.19 7.83 -10.01
N ILE A 18 3.10 6.88 -9.07
CA ILE A 18 4.16 6.59 -8.12
C ILE A 18 5.41 6.07 -8.83
N ALA A 19 5.26 5.09 -9.72
CA ALA A 19 6.38 4.51 -10.45
C ALA A 19 7.12 5.56 -11.28
N ARG A 20 6.41 6.35 -12.09
CA ARG A 20 7.02 7.40 -12.91
C ARG A 20 7.65 8.53 -12.10
N THR A 21 7.14 8.79 -10.91
CA THR A 21 7.67 9.87 -10.05
C THR A 21 8.96 9.46 -9.34
N PHE A 22 9.05 8.22 -8.86
CA PHE A 22 10.10 7.82 -7.93
C PHE A 22 11.08 6.79 -8.48
N ILE A 23 10.74 6.05 -9.53
CA ILE A 23 11.59 4.97 -10.05
C ILE A 23 12.45 5.47 -11.21
N LYS A 24 13.71 5.10 -11.18
CA LYS A 24 14.69 5.29 -12.25
C LYS A 24 15.19 3.92 -12.74
N PRO A 25 15.68 3.83 -13.97
CA PRO A 25 16.29 2.61 -14.48
C PRO A 25 17.38 2.08 -13.52
N GLY A 26 17.30 0.79 -13.21
CA GLY A 26 18.22 0.13 -12.28
C GLY A 26 17.77 0.14 -10.82
N ASN A 27 16.76 0.90 -10.44
CA ASN A 27 16.22 0.86 -9.08
C ASN A 27 15.65 -0.52 -8.74
N VAL A 28 15.72 -0.88 -7.45
CA VAL A 28 15.17 -2.11 -6.88
C VAL A 28 14.09 -1.74 -5.87
N ILE A 29 12.94 -2.41 -5.96
CA ILE A 29 11.80 -2.16 -5.10
C ILE A 29 11.52 -3.43 -4.27
N PRO A 30 11.98 -3.47 -3.00
CA PRO A 30 11.61 -4.52 -2.07
C PRO A 30 10.13 -4.43 -1.73
N MET A 31 9.43 -5.57 -1.73
CA MET A 31 8.01 -5.66 -1.35
C MET A 31 7.69 -7.02 -0.76
N ASN A 32 6.59 -7.10 0.00
CA ASN A 32 6.12 -8.41 0.46
C ASN A 32 5.79 -9.31 -0.73
N TYR A 33 4.89 -8.87 -1.63
CA TYR A 33 4.66 -9.52 -2.92
C TYR A 33 4.20 -8.51 -3.96
N HIS A 34 4.31 -8.83 -5.24
CA HIS A 34 3.85 -7.94 -6.30
C HIS A 34 2.35 -8.12 -6.58
N PHE A 35 1.73 -7.06 -7.09
CA PHE A 35 0.51 -7.16 -7.89
C PHE A 35 0.85 -6.99 -9.38
N THR A 36 0.06 -7.58 -10.26
CA THR A 36 0.37 -7.64 -11.71
C THR A 36 0.65 -6.27 -12.33
N THR A 37 -0.17 -5.27 -12.02
CA THR A 37 -0.01 -3.91 -12.57
C THR A 37 1.13 -3.14 -11.92
N THR A 38 1.38 -3.36 -10.62
CA THR A 38 2.54 -2.79 -9.91
C THR A 38 3.84 -3.27 -10.55
N LEU A 39 3.98 -4.58 -10.77
CA LEU A 39 5.15 -5.17 -11.44
C LEU A 39 5.37 -4.55 -12.82
N ALA A 40 4.29 -4.46 -13.62
CA ALA A 40 4.37 -3.90 -14.97
C ALA A 40 4.83 -2.43 -14.97
N HIS A 41 4.28 -1.57 -14.11
CA HIS A 41 4.69 -0.16 -14.03
C HIS A 41 6.14 0.01 -13.54
N ILE A 42 6.58 -0.81 -12.57
CA ILE A 42 7.96 -0.79 -12.10
C ILE A 42 8.91 -1.16 -13.24
N GLN A 43 8.62 -2.24 -13.96
CA GLN A 43 9.44 -2.71 -15.09
C GLN A 43 9.45 -1.71 -16.24
N GLU A 44 8.32 -1.08 -16.57
CA GLU A 44 8.23 -0.03 -17.58
C GLU A 44 9.13 1.17 -17.25
N CYS A 45 9.30 1.49 -15.97
CA CYS A 45 10.24 2.51 -15.51
C CYS A 45 11.70 2.03 -15.41
N GLY A 46 11.99 0.78 -15.80
CA GLY A 46 13.32 0.18 -15.73
C GLY A 46 13.74 -0.29 -14.33
N GLY A 47 12.80 -0.37 -13.40
CA GLY A 47 13.00 -0.91 -12.06
C GLY A 47 12.90 -2.44 -12.00
N LYS A 48 13.34 -3.01 -10.88
CA LYS A 48 13.25 -4.44 -10.56
C LYS A 48 12.51 -4.62 -9.24
N VAL A 49 11.68 -5.67 -9.16
CA VAL A 49 10.99 -6.07 -7.93
C VAL A 49 11.79 -7.15 -7.21
N VAL A 50 11.86 -7.07 -5.89
CA VAL A 50 12.35 -8.15 -5.03
C VAL A 50 11.24 -8.51 -4.04
N GLU A 51 10.76 -9.74 -4.12
CA GLU A 51 9.71 -10.28 -3.28
C GLU A 51 10.29 -10.89 -2.03
N LEU A 52 9.74 -10.52 -0.89
CA LEU A 52 10.31 -10.82 0.41
C LEU A 52 9.31 -11.46 1.37
N LEU A 53 8.42 -12.31 0.86
CA LEU A 53 7.61 -13.16 1.74
C LEU A 53 8.49 -14.17 2.49
N TYR A 54 7.98 -14.66 3.62
CA TYR A 54 8.54 -15.86 4.25
C TYR A 54 8.26 -17.08 3.38
N ASP A 55 9.12 -18.09 3.43
CA ASP A 55 9.02 -19.28 2.58
C ASP A 55 7.69 -20.04 2.78
N HIS A 56 7.19 -20.11 4.04
CA HIS A 56 5.90 -20.73 4.37
C HIS A 56 4.67 -20.01 3.78
N ALA A 57 4.84 -18.77 3.31
CA ALA A 57 3.72 -17.99 2.75
C ALA A 57 3.13 -18.61 1.48
N LEU A 58 3.95 -19.28 0.69
CA LEU A 58 3.55 -19.96 -0.55
C LEU A 58 3.12 -21.40 -0.34
N GLU A 59 3.24 -21.93 0.87
CA GLU A 59 2.78 -23.27 1.21
C GLU A 59 1.26 -23.30 1.38
N LEU A 60 0.56 -24.08 0.54
CA LEU A 60 -0.91 -24.16 0.57
C LEU A 60 -1.47 -24.64 1.92
N LYS A 61 -0.78 -25.55 2.58
CA LYS A 61 -1.21 -26.16 3.87
C LYS A 61 -0.64 -25.47 5.10
N SER A 62 0.04 -24.34 4.96
CA SER A 62 0.55 -23.60 6.10
C SER A 62 -0.60 -22.90 6.85
N ASP A 63 -0.67 -23.13 8.17
CA ASP A 63 -1.64 -22.51 9.06
C ASP A 63 -1.17 -21.17 9.63
N HIS A 64 -0.10 -20.59 9.07
CA HIS A 64 0.43 -19.31 9.54
C HIS A 64 -0.61 -18.20 9.36
N PRO A 65 -0.96 -17.44 10.43
CA PRO A 65 -2.08 -16.49 10.39
C PRO A 65 -1.84 -15.28 9.50
N PHE A 66 -0.56 -14.95 9.19
CA PHE A 66 -0.16 -13.76 8.43
C PHE A 66 0.85 -14.11 7.34
N LYS A 67 0.40 -14.79 6.31
CA LYS A 67 1.24 -15.18 5.17
C LYS A 67 1.70 -13.99 4.30
N GLY A 68 1.04 -12.83 4.41
CA GLY A 68 1.44 -11.59 3.75
C GLY A 68 2.60 -10.85 4.43
N ASN A 69 3.15 -11.35 5.54
CA ASN A 69 4.28 -10.74 6.23
C ASN A 69 5.54 -10.69 5.35
N MET A 70 6.22 -9.54 5.40
CA MET A 70 7.55 -9.38 4.81
C MET A 70 8.62 -9.99 5.72
N ASN A 71 9.55 -10.73 5.17
CA ASN A 71 10.72 -11.25 5.87
C ASN A 71 11.70 -10.11 6.13
N ILE A 72 11.83 -9.71 7.39
CA ILE A 72 12.62 -8.55 7.83
C ILE A 72 14.13 -8.75 7.62
N GLU A 73 14.61 -9.98 7.83
CA GLU A 73 16.04 -10.31 7.64
C GLU A 73 16.42 -10.23 6.15
N LYS A 74 15.58 -10.81 5.28
CA LYS A 74 15.77 -10.71 3.81
C LYS A 74 15.63 -9.26 3.33
N LEU A 75 14.74 -8.44 3.93
CA LEU A 75 14.64 -7.02 3.61
C LEU A 75 15.94 -6.29 3.92
N GLU A 76 16.46 -6.48 5.11
CA GLU A 76 17.68 -5.79 5.52
C GLU A 76 18.90 -6.25 4.70
N GLN A 77 19.01 -7.55 4.41
CA GLN A 77 20.03 -8.10 3.52
C GLN A 77 19.92 -7.48 2.11
N THR A 78 18.71 -7.41 1.54
CA THR A 78 18.48 -6.78 0.22
C THR A 78 18.94 -5.33 0.20
N ILE A 79 18.65 -4.55 1.26
CA ILE A 79 19.08 -3.15 1.35
C ILE A 79 20.60 -3.05 1.37
N GLN A 80 21.28 -3.93 2.10
CA GLN A 80 22.75 -3.94 2.19
C GLN A 80 23.41 -4.35 0.87
N GLU A 81 22.85 -5.33 0.16
CA GLU A 81 23.37 -5.83 -1.13
C GLU A 81 23.15 -4.84 -2.28
N VAL A 82 21.99 -4.18 -2.30
CA VAL A 82 21.57 -3.28 -3.40
C VAL A 82 22.13 -1.87 -3.22
N GLY A 83 22.29 -1.43 -1.98
CA GLY A 83 22.57 -0.03 -1.62
C GLY A 83 21.33 0.82 -1.53
N VAL A 84 21.24 1.64 -0.48
CA VAL A 84 20.08 2.49 -0.15
C VAL A 84 19.73 3.45 -1.30
N GLU A 85 20.72 3.97 -2.01
CA GLU A 85 20.58 4.92 -3.12
C GLU A 85 19.83 4.32 -4.33
N ASN A 86 19.78 3.00 -4.43
CA ASN A 86 19.11 2.28 -5.50
C ASN A 86 17.68 1.83 -5.11
N ILE A 87 17.25 2.10 -3.87
CA ILE A 87 15.93 1.71 -3.35
C ILE A 87 15.09 2.98 -3.11
N PRO A 88 14.23 3.38 -4.05
CA PRO A 88 13.41 4.58 -3.91
C PRO A 88 12.34 4.46 -2.82
N PHE A 89 11.84 3.25 -2.59
CA PHE A 89 10.88 2.94 -1.53
C PHE A 89 10.77 1.43 -1.29
N ILE A 90 10.28 1.07 -0.10
CA ILE A 90 9.80 -0.26 0.26
C ILE A 90 8.27 -0.25 0.07
N ARG A 91 7.69 -1.32 -0.50
CA ARG A 91 6.23 -1.42 -0.66
C ARG A 91 5.65 -2.57 0.15
N MET A 92 4.56 -2.29 0.87
CA MET A 92 3.71 -3.29 1.51
C MET A 92 2.34 -3.32 0.84
N GLU A 93 1.85 -4.50 0.48
CA GLU A 93 0.50 -4.72 -0.03
C GLU A 93 -0.38 -5.33 1.06
N ALA A 94 -1.42 -4.62 1.44
CA ALA A 94 -2.42 -5.12 2.39
C ALA A 94 -3.24 -6.25 1.75
N SER A 95 -3.40 -7.35 2.46
CA SER A 95 -4.08 -8.57 1.99
C SER A 95 -3.61 -8.99 0.60
N THR A 96 -2.36 -9.43 0.55
CA THR A 96 -1.61 -9.77 -0.69
C THR A 96 -2.45 -10.58 -1.68
N ASN A 97 -2.89 -9.93 -2.73
CA ASN A 97 -3.94 -10.46 -3.64
C ASN A 97 -3.53 -11.76 -4.34
N LEU A 98 -2.32 -11.81 -4.93
CA LEU A 98 -1.88 -12.93 -5.76
C LEU A 98 -1.61 -14.23 -4.99
N ILE A 99 -1.57 -14.17 -3.67
CA ILE A 99 -1.47 -15.36 -2.81
C ILE A 99 -2.78 -15.63 -2.05
N GLY A 100 -3.90 -15.20 -2.59
CA GLY A 100 -5.24 -15.46 -2.06
C GLY A 100 -5.69 -14.48 -0.97
N GLY A 101 -5.29 -13.21 -1.04
CA GLY A 101 -5.72 -12.18 -0.09
C GLY A 101 -5.09 -12.35 1.30
N GLN A 102 -3.87 -12.87 1.39
CA GLN A 102 -3.23 -13.15 2.68
C GLN A 102 -2.78 -11.87 3.39
N PRO A 103 -3.21 -11.67 4.66
CA PRO A 103 -2.88 -10.45 5.40
C PRO A 103 -1.45 -10.46 5.93
N PHE A 104 -0.93 -9.27 6.18
CA PHE A 104 0.22 -9.08 7.07
C PHE A 104 -0.25 -8.62 8.45
N SER A 105 0.57 -8.87 9.48
CA SER A 105 0.32 -8.42 10.84
C SER A 105 0.72 -6.96 11.04
N LEU A 106 0.05 -6.24 11.95
CA LEU A 106 0.45 -4.88 12.29
C LEU A 106 1.86 -4.83 12.90
N SER A 107 2.22 -5.85 13.66
CA SER A 107 3.57 -6.00 14.20
C SER A 107 4.62 -6.08 13.09
N ASN A 108 4.37 -6.83 12.01
CA ASN A 108 5.28 -6.88 10.87
C ASN A 108 5.38 -5.54 10.12
N LEU A 109 4.27 -4.83 9.95
CA LEU A 109 4.31 -3.48 9.35
C LEU A 109 5.14 -2.51 10.19
N MET A 110 5.07 -2.61 11.54
CA MET A 110 5.91 -1.82 12.45
C MET A 110 7.39 -2.18 12.30
N ASP A 111 7.72 -3.46 12.11
CA ASP A 111 9.11 -3.89 11.88
C ASP A 111 9.63 -3.39 10.54
N VAL A 112 8.82 -3.45 9.47
CA VAL A 112 9.17 -2.86 8.17
C VAL A 112 9.38 -1.34 8.30
N ARG A 113 8.54 -0.63 9.05
CA ARG A 113 8.72 0.81 9.32
C ARG A 113 10.05 1.08 10.02
N ARG A 114 10.39 0.30 11.05
CA ARG A 114 11.65 0.42 11.77
C ARG A 114 12.87 0.27 10.85
N ILE A 115 12.84 -0.70 9.93
CA ILE A 115 13.91 -0.86 8.91
C ILE A 115 13.93 0.33 7.95
N ALA A 116 12.77 0.76 7.47
CA ALA A 116 12.67 1.91 6.57
C ALA A 116 13.21 3.19 7.23
N ASP A 117 12.92 3.42 8.53
CA ASP A 117 13.47 4.54 9.30
C ASP A 117 15.00 4.43 9.49
N LYS A 118 15.49 3.21 9.82
CA LYS A 118 16.93 2.96 9.99
C LYS A 118 17.75 3.34 8.76
N TYR A 119 17.22 3.08 7.59
CA TYR A 119 17.88 3.36 6.31
C TYR A 119 17.38 4.62 5.60
N ASN A 120 16.46 5.38 6.23
CA ASN A 120 15.82 6.55 5.65
C ASN A 120 15.20 6.29 4.26
N ILE A 121 14.53 5.15 4.11
CA ILE A 121 13.82 4.74 2.90
C ILE A 121 12.32 5.02 3.06
N MET A 122 11.67 5.53 2.02
CA MET A 122 10.23 5.77 2.00
C MET A 122 9.46 4.45 2.10
N LEU A 123 8.41 4.40 2.93
CA LEU A 123 7.48 3.28 3.02
C LEU A 123 6.18 3.61 2.29
N VAL A 124 5.85 2.82 1.28
CA VAL A 124 4.63 2.90 0.48
C VAL A 124 3.69 1.76 0.86
N LEU A 125 2.43 2.09 1.17
CA LEU A 125 1.39 1.12 1.50
C LEU A 125 0.35 1.07 0.38
N ASP A 126 0.18 -0.09 -0.23
CA ASP A 126 -1.00 -0.40 -1.03
C ASP A 126 -2.15 -0.78 -0.11
N ALA A 127 -3.10 0.13 -0.02
CA ALA A 127 -4.27 0.03 0.85
C ALA A 127 -5.52 -0.48 0.12
N SER A 128 -5.37 -1.10 -1.06
CA SER A 128 -6.52 -1.53 -1.87
C SER A 128 -7.40 -2.58 -1.17
N LEU A 129 -6.83 -3.41 -0.30
CA LEU A 129 -7.52 -4.39 0.55
C LEU A 129 -7.24 -4.13 2.04
N LEU A 130 -7.20 -2.85 2.42
CA LEU A 130 -6.81 -2.45 3.77
C LEU A 130 -7.85 -2.83 4.83
N GLY A 131 -9.13 -2.77 4.48
CA GLY A 131 -10.23 -3.13 5.39
C GLY A 131 -10.14 -4.58 5.83
N GLU A 132 -10.04 -5.49 4.87
CA GLU A 132 -9.89 -6.93 5.10
C GLU A 132 -8.63 -7.24 5.92
N ASN A 133 -7.52 -6.59 5.60
CA ASN A 133 -6.28 -6.77 6.36
C ASN A 133 -6.43 -6.30 7.81
N ALA A 134 -7.06 -5.15 8.04
CA ALA A 134 -7.29 -4.60 9.37
C ALA A 134 -8.23 -5.50 10.19
N TYR A 135 -9.29 -6.01 9.58
CA TYR A 135 -10.19 -6.98 10.21
C TYR A 135 -9.44 -8.25 10.64
N LEU A 136 -8.61 -8.80 9.76
CA LEU A 136 -7.82 -9.99 10.09
C LEU A 136 -6.74 -9.73 11.15
N ILE A 137 -6.18 -8.52 11.24
CA ILE A 137 -5.33 -8.11 12.36
C ILE A 137 -6.13 -8.14 13.67
N GLN A 138 -7.31 -7.52 13.69
CA GLN A 138 -8.18 -7.50 14.88
C GLN A 138 -8.54 -8.93 15.34
N GLN A 139 -8.82 -9.83 14.39
CA GLN A 139 -9.22 -11.21 14.71
C GLN A 139 -8.04 -12.12 15.14
N ARG A 140 -6.82 -11.85 14.69
CA ARG A 140 -5.69 -12.79 14.76
C ARG A 140 -4.49 -12.30 15.58
N GLU A 141 -4.37 -11.00 15.86
CA GLU A 141 -3.34 -10.44 16.75
C GLU A 141 -3.95 -10.05 18.08
N ASP A 142 -3.70 -10.83 19.14
CA ASP A 142 -4.27 -10.62 20.48
C ASP A 142 -4.10 -9.19 21.00
N LYS A 143 -3.00 -8.56 20.67
CA LYS A 143 -2.69 -7.17 21.07
C LYS A 143 -3.70 -6.15 20.54
N TRP A 144 -4.39 -6.43 19.44
CA TRP A 144 -5.26 -5.48 18.75
C TRP A 144 -6.74 -5.84 18.76
N LYS A 145 -7.12 -6.93 19.43
CA LYS A 145 -8.51 -7.42 19.46
C LYS A 145 -9.51 -6.41 20.00
N GLU A 146 -9.10 -5.60 20.97
CA GLU A 146 -9.97 -4.60 21.62
C GLU A 146 -9.98 -3.25 20.88
N ASN A 147 -9.15 -3.08 19.84
CA ASN A 147 -9.12 -1.86 19.06
C ASN A 147 -10.23 -1.84 18.01
N SER A 148 -10.84 -0.67 17.82
CA SER A 148 -11.79 -0.46 16.72
C SER A 148 -11.10 -0.55 15.35
N MET A 149 -11.87 -0.88 14.31
CA MET A 149 -11.39 -0.86 12.93
C MET A 149 -10.73 0.48 12.57
N GLY A 150 -11.33 1.60 12.98
CA GLY A 150 -10.81 2.94 12.74
C GLY A 150 -9.43 3.18 13.37
N GLU A 151 -9.17 2.64 14.56
CA GLU A 151 -7.86 2.74 15.22
C GLU A 151 -6.81 1.90 14.49
N ILE A 152 -7.11 0.67 14.11
CA ILE A 152 -6.20 -0.21 13.37
C ILE A 152 -5.86 0.42 12.01
N LEU A 153 -6.86 0.86 11.25
CA LEU A 153 -6.68 1.52 9.95
C LEU A 153 -5.83 2.80 10.07
N LYS A 154 -6.05 3.58 11.14
CA LYS A 154 -5.24 4.78 11.43
C LYS A 154 -3.79 4.43 11.75
N MET A 155 -3.55 3.37 12.51
CA MET A 155 -2.20 2.88 12.81
C MET A 155 -1.50 2.41 11.53
N MET A 156 -2.13 1.54 10.74
CA MET A 156 -1.57 1.03 9.49
C MET A 156 -1.19 2.16 8.52
N THR A 157 -2.14 3.06 8.26
CA THR A 157 -1.89 4.20 7.37
C THR A 157 -0.90 5.20 7.96
N GLY A 158 -0.85 5.33 9.27
CA GLY A 158 0.08 6.21 10.00
C GLY A 158 1.55 5.83 9.80
N LEU A 159 1.85 4.54 9.71
CA LEU A 159 3.20 4.00 9.54
C LEU A 159 3.80 4.24 8.15
N ALA A 160 2.98 4.46 7.12
CA ALA A 160 3.45 4.68 5.75
C ALA A 160 3.65 6.17 5.44
N ASP A 161 4.68 6.49 4.66
CA ASP A 161 4.92 7.84 4.14
C ASP A 161 3.92 8.19 3.03
N LEU A 162 3.60 7.19 2.21
CA LEU A 162 2.68 7.28 1.10
C LEU A 162 1.73 6.10 1.12
N VAL A 163 0.44 6.37 0.95
CA VAL A 163 -0.62 5.36 0.87
C VAL A 163 -1.34 5.55 -0.44
N TYR A 164 -1.60 4.48 -1.17
CA TYR A 164 -2.47 4.51 -2.34
C TYR A 164 -3.51 3.39 -2.28
N PHE A 165 -4.59 3.56 -3.02
CA PHE A 165 -5.68 2.58 -2.99
C PHE A 165 -6.50 2.56 -4.28
N SER A 166 -7.14 1.41 -4.50
CA SER A 166 -8.22 1.24 -5.47
C SER A 166 -9.56 1.38 -4.75
N ALA A 167 -10.34 2.38 -5.10
CA ALA A 167 -11.66 2.57 -4.53
C ALA A 167 -12.64 1.44 -4.87
N ARG A 168 -12.43 0.73 -5.97
CA ARG A 168 -13.25 -0.44 -6.35
C ARG A 168 -13.16 -1.58 -5.34
N LYS A 169 -12.04 -1.68 -4.62
CA LYS A 169 -11.82 -2.69 -3.59
C LYS A 169 -12.15 -2.10 -2.21
N LEU A 170 -11.49 -1.00 -1.86
CA LEU A 170 -11.56 -0.43 -0.50
C LEU A 170 -12.91 0.25 -0.19
N SER A 171 -13.59 0.84 -1.17
CA SER A 171 -14.81 1.63 -0.94
C SER A 171 -16.00 1.23 -1.82
N SER A 172 -15.92 0.10 -2.51
CA SER A 172 -16.96 -0.41 -3.42
C SER A 172 -17.45 0.61 -4.47
N SER A 173 -16.60 1.60 -4.80
CA SER A 173 -16.89 2.67 -5.76
C SER A 173 -15.84 2.74 -6.87
N ARG A 174 -16.04 3.61 -7.85
CA ARG A 174 -14.98 3.90 -8.84
C ARG A 174 -13.96 4.87 -8.28
N GLY A 175 -12.75 4.84 -8.84
CA GLY A 175 -11.69 5.74 -8.48
C GLY A 175 -10.57 5.10 -7.68
N GLY A 176 -9.75 5.94 -7.14
CA GLY A 176 -8.62 5.63 -6.27
C GLY A 176 -7.97 6.92 -5.77
N GLY A 177 -6.91 6.79 -5.02
CA GLY A 177 -6.20 7.94 -4.51
C GLY A 177 -4.79 7.64 -4.08
N ILE A 178 -3.99 8.70 -4.00
CA ILE A 178 -2.65 8.68 -3.42
C ILE A 178 -2.64 9.69 -2.27
N CYS A 179 -2.29 9.24 -1.08
CA CYS A 179 -2.38 10.02 0.15
C CYS A 179 -1.02 10.14 0.83
N THR A 180 -0.69 11.32 1.34
CA THR A 180 0.52 11.55 2.13
C THR A 180 0.34 12.69 3.14
N ASN A 181 1.17 12.72 4.17
CA ASN A 181 1.29 13.88 5.08
C ASN A 181 2.41 14.84 4.65
N GLN A 182 3.25 14.42 3.69
CA GLN A 182 4.44 15.15 3.30
C GLN A 182 4.15 16.01 2.06
N ARG A 183 4.17 17.34 2.21
CA ARG A 183 3.97 18.29 1.10
C ARG A 183 4.98 18.08 -0.04
N ALA A 184 6.22 17.70 0.31
CA ALA A 184 7.26 17.45 -0.68
C ALA A 184 6.96 16.23 -1.58
N LEU A 185 6.40 15.15 -1.03
CA LEU A 185 5.97 13.99 -1.82
C LEU A 185 4.77 14.35 -2.70
N TYR A 186 3.78 15.05 -2.13
CA TYR A 186 2.63 15.54 -2.89
C TYR A 186 3.08 16.39 -4.10
N ALA A 187 3.96 17.37 -3.88
CA ALA A 187 4.44 18.27 -4.93
C ALA A 187 5.18 17.56 -6.08
N LYS A 188 5.88 16.46 -5.80
CA LYS A 188 6.53 15.65 -6.84
C LYS A 188 5.53 14.92 -7.74
N MET A 189 4.36 14.56 -7.22
CA MET A 189 3.35 13.79 -7.94
C MET A 189 2.26 14.67 -8.57
N GLU A 190 1.99 15.87 -8.01
CA GLU A 190 0.85 16.69 -8.44
C GLU A 190 0.87 17.06 -9.92
N ALA A 191 2.06 17.24 -10.51
CA ALA A 191 2.21 17.55 -11.93
C ALA A 191 1.89 16.36 -12.86
N MET A 192 1.93 15.13 -12.33
CA MET A 192 1.62 13.91 -13.09
C MET A 192 0.11 13.72 -13.26
N ILE A 193 -0.70 14.25 -12.33
CA ILE A 193 -2.16 14.06 -12.37
C ILE A 193 -2.79 14.72 -13.60
N PRO A 194 -2.55 16.00 -13.94
CA PRO A 194 -3.09 16.59 -15.16
C PRO A 194 -2.60 15.91 -16.44
N LEU A 195 -1.41 15.30 -16.39
CA LEU A 195 -0.82 14.65 -17.55
C LEU A 195 -1.45 13.28 -17.85
N TYR A 196 -1.75 12.49 -16.81
CA TYR A 196 -2.17 11.09 -16.97
C TYR A 196 -3.62 10.83 -16.56
N GLU A 197 -4.20 11.66 -15.69
CA GLU A 197 -5.49 11.38 -15.06
C GLU A 197 -6.55 12.42 -15.40
N GLY A 198 -6.39 13.63 -14.89
CA GLY A 198 -7.31 14.73 -15.02
C GLY A 198 -6.85 15.89 -14.14
N PHE A 199 -7.74 16.83 -13.82
CA PHE A 199 -7.34 17.90 -12.89
C PHE A 199 -7.21 17.37 -11.46
N LEU A 200 -6.41 18.07 -10.66
CA LEU A 200 -6.11 17.73 -9.26
C LEU A 200 -7.34 17.58 -8.36
N THR A 201 -8.45 18.21 -8.74
CA THR A 201 -9.71 18.20 -7.98
C THR A 201 -10.51 16.92 -8.15
N TYR A 202 -10.35 16.19 -9.26
CA TYR A 202 -11.16 14.99 -9.55
C TYR A 202 -10.40 13.80 -10.15
N GLY A 203 -9.14 13.96 -10.61
CA GLY A 203 -8.31 12.84 -11.06
C GLY A 203 -8.92 12.00 -12.18
N GLY A 204 -9.69 12.62 -13.11
CA GLY A 204 -10.32 11.93 -14.23
C GLY A 204 -11.61 11.15 -13.92
N ILE A 205 -12.17 11.31 -12.70
CA ILE A 205 -13.45 10.71 -12.29
C ILE A 205 -14.51 11.80 -12.06
N SER A 206 -15.78 11.43 -12.05
CA SER A 206 -16.89 12.37 -11.82
C SER A 206 -16.99 12.76 -10.33
N VAL A 207 -17.62 13.89 -10.05
CA VAL A 207 -17.91 14.33 -8.67
C VAL A 207 -18.75 13.28 -7.92
N ARG A 208 -19.71 12.66 -8.60
CA ARG A 208 -20.52 11.58 -8.00
C ARG A 208 -19.70 10.38 -7.56
N GLU A 209 -18.68 10.02 -8.34
CA GLU A 209 -17.77 8.94 -7.99
C GLU A 209 -16.87 9.30 -6.79
N ILE A 210 -16.45 10.58 -6.69
CA ILE A 210 -15.72 11.08 -5.52
C ILE A 210 -16.60 11.04 -4.27
N GLU A 211 -17.86 11.48 -4.37
CA GLU A 211 -18.82 11.39 -3.26
C GLU A 211 -19.08 9.95 -2.83
N SER A 212 -19.34 9.05 -3.80
CA SER A 212 -19.50 7.61 -3.52
C SER A 212 -18.26 7.01 -2.87
N MET A 213 -17.06 7.40 -3.35
CA MET A 213 -15.78 6.95 -2.77
C MET A 213 -15.64 7.42 -1.33
N ALA A 214 -16.01 8.67 -1.03
CA ALA A 214 -15.94 9.21 0.33
C ALA A 214 -16.87 8.46 1.29
N VAL A 215 -18.10 8.15 0.86
CA VAL A 215 -19.06 7.35 1.65
C VAL A 215 -18.49 5.94 1.88
N GLY A 216 -18.06 5.23 0.81
CA GLY A 216 -17.54 3.88 0.93
C GLY A 216 -16.27 3.78 1.77
N LEU A 217 -15.38 4.79 1.71
CA LEU A 217 -14.22 4.86 2.61
C LEU A 217 -14.65 5.03 4.08
N TYR A 218 -15.74 5.75 4.32
CA TYR A 218 -16.28 5.89 5.68
C TYR A 218 -16.89 4.57 6.16
N GLU A 219 -17.60 3.85 5.30
CA GLU A 219 -18.18 2.52 5.59
C GLU A 219 -17.12 1.47 5.93
N THR A 220 -15.90 1.59 5.38
CA THR A 220 -14.76 0.72 5.72
C THR A 220 -14.37 0.80 7.22
N LEU A 221 -14.81 1.82 7.94
CA LEU A 221 -14.60 1.93 9.39
C LEU A 221 -15.57 1.06 10.20
N ASP A 222 -16.64 0.56 9.58
CA ASP A 222 -17.67 -0.25 10.22
C ASP A 222 -17.35 -1.74 10.10
N GLU A 223 -17.11 -2.38 11.23
CA GLU A 223 -16.81 -3.82 11.33
C GLU A 223 -17.93 -4.68 10.71
N THR A 224 -19.19 -4.25 10.83
CA THR A 224 -20.33 -5.01 10.27
C THR A 224 -20.33 -5.05 8.75
N VAL A 225 -19.69 -4.08 8.11
CA VAL A 225 -19.51 -4.04 6.65
C VAL A 225 -18.35 -4.94 6.22
N ILE A 226 -17.23 -4.87 6.94
CA ILE A 226 -16.00 -5.60 6.58
C ILE A 226 -16.08 -7.09 6.91
N SER A 227 -16.84 -7.49 7.92
CA SER A 227 -16.96 -8.89 8.35
C SER A 227 -17.84 -9.77 7.44
N GLN A 228 -18.51 -9.20 6.46
CA GLN A 228 -19.36 -9.91 5.47
C GLN A 228 -18.54 -10.59 4.37
#